data_177179c19ce81e1244455f4d992e739b
#
_entry.id   177179c19ce81e1244455f4d992e739b
#
_cell.length_a   1.000
_cell.length_b   1.000
_cell.length_c   1.000
_cell.angle_alpha   90.00
_cell.angle_beta   90.00
_cell.angle_gamma   90.00
#
_symmetry.space_group_name_H-M   'P 1'
#
loop_
_entity.id
_entity.type
_entity.pdbx_description
1 polymer ?
#
loop_
_entity_poly.entity_id
_entity_poly.type
_entity_poly.pdbx_seq_one_letter_code
_entity_poly.pdbx_strand_id
1 'polypeptide(L)'
;MPAANPVLIQDLPRSRNEPPPLFLIHDASGLLTSYFKLGTLGRRVYGLWDPKFDADGIGGWQSIRDIAEAYIRPIKRVMLRGEIVLGGWSFGGVLSVQIAHMLATSGRGLRVSRIILIDSVYPRCPRPEAQKEPAKLHHAPALPGVNQETRDKLMTALMRATCLSDQWDPPAWSSSRTGVLGTARLHGVPPTPPHAVLIRARDMVPMADPEEKCPLDRTRFLPQLGWEDMQEGFVEQVIETTGNHYSVFDQDHIDTITAHIRKSLDLNLD
;
A
#
# COMPACT_ATOMS: atom_id res chain seq x y z
N MET A 1 19.21 -18.53 -2.92
CA MET A 1 19.60 -17.33 -2.17
C MET A 1 18.36 -16.51 -1.94
N PRO A 2 18.09 -15.99 -0.76
CA PRO A 2 16.98 -15.09 -0.59
C PRO A 2 17.17 -13.93 -1.57
N ALA A 3 16.11 -13.60 -2.30
CA ALA A 3 16.11 -12.48 -3.21
C ALA A 3 16.46 -11.19 -2.45
N ALA A 4 17.12 -10.24 -3.12
CA ALA A 4 17.40 -8.95 -2.50
C ALA A 4 16.09 -8.30 -2.01
N ASN A 5 16.12 -7.65 -0.86
CA ASN A 5 15.00 -6.85 -0.38
C ASN A 5 15.55 -5.46 -0.04
N PRO A 6 15.12 -4.41 -0.76
CA PRO A 6 14.15 -4.42 -1.84
C PRO A 6 14.69 -5.00 -3.16
N VAL A 7 13.77 -5.49 -4.02
CA VAL A 7 14.06 -5.93 -5.38
C VAL A 7 13.95 -4.73 -6.32
N LEU A 8 14.91 -4.55 -7.23
CA LEU A 8 14.80 -3.58 -8.31
C LEU A 8 13.85 -4.15 -9.37
N ILE A 9 12.68 -3.52 -9.54
CA ILE A 9 11.65 -3.91 -10.53
C ILE A 9 11.90 -3.20 -11.86
N GLN A 10 12.17 -1.89 -11.80
CA GLN A 10 12.48 -1.09 -12.98
C GLN A 10 13.68 -0.22 -12.71
N ASP A 11 14.61 -0.18 -13.66
CA ASP A 11 15.80 0.69 -13.62
C ASP A 11 15.69 1.80 -14.65
N LEU A 12 16.46 2.86 -14.40
CA LEU A 12 16.64 3.95 -15.35
C LEU A 12 18.14 4.24 -15.51
N PRO A 13 18.56 4.67 -16.70
CA PRO A 13 19.88 5.24 -16.87
C PRO A 13 20.13 6.38 -15.87
N ARG A 14 21.29 6.38 -15.22
CA ARG A 14 21.64 7.44 -14.26
C ARG A 14 21.66 8.80 -14.94
N SER A 15 20.95 9.75 -14.35
CA SER A 15 20.96 11.16 -14.79
C SER A 15 21.08 12.08 -13.56
N ARG A 16 21.44 13.36 -13.84
CA ARG A 16 21.54 14.36 -12.76
C ARG A 16 20.17 14.75 -12.16
N ASN A 17 19.10 14.58 -12.94
CA ASN A 17 17.73 14.96 -12.57
C ASN A 17 16.86 13.71 -12.51
N GLU A 18 17.27 12.71 -11.73
CA GLU A 18 16.44 11.51 -11.54
C GLU A 18 15.22 11.84 -10.67
N PRO A 19 14.02 11.45 -11.10
CA PRO A 19 12.84 11.60 -10.25
C PRO A 19 12.95 10.73 -9.01
N PRO A 20 12.29 11.09 -7.91
CA PRO A 20 12.28 10.30 -6.68
C PRO A 20 11.91 8.84 -6.96
N PRO A 21 12.65 7.85 -6.46
CA PRO A 21 12.34 6.44 -6.68
C PRO A 21 11.02 6.07 -6.01
N LEU A 22 10.30 5.14 -6.64
CA LEU A 22 9.08 4.55 -6.11
C LEU A 22 9.42 3.23 -5.40
N PHE A 23 8.95 3.09 -4.15
CA PHE A 23 8.97 1.84 -3.43
C PHE A 23 7.55 1.29 -3.35
N LEU A 24 7.32 0.15 -4.00
CA LEU A 24 6.06 -0.59 -3.98
C LEU A 24 6.12 -1.67 -2.91
N ILE A 25 5.18 -1.64 -1.98
CA ILE A 25 5.10 -2.57 -0.86
C ILE A 25 4.11 -3.66 -1.22
N HIS A 26 4.47 -4.91 -0.94
CA HIS A 26 3.64 -6.08 -1.21
C HIS A 26 2.21 -5.93 -0.67
N ASP A 27 1.29 -6.65 -1.27
CA ASP A 27 -0.08 -6.79 -0.80
C ASP A 27 -0.18 -7.76 0.40
N ALA A 28 -1.39 -8.18 0.75
CA ALA A 28 -1.62 -9.12 1.84
C ALA A 28 -1.01 -10.51 1.61
N SER A 29 -0.61 -10.85 0.39
CA SER A 29 0.08 -12.10 0.08
C SER A 29 1.55 -12.12 0.50
N GLY A 30 2.16 -10.96 0.73
CA GLY A 30 3.59 -10.84 0.99
C GLY A 30 4.46 -10.82 -0.27
N LEU A 31 3.87 -10.93 -1.46
CA LEU A 31 4.56 -11.11 -2.74
C LEU A 31 4.50 -9.85 -3.62
N LEU A 32 5.36 -9.82 -4.66
CA LEU A 32 5.48 -8.70 -5.60
C LEU A 32 5.00 -9.05 -7.03
N THR A 33 4.42 -10.21 -7.22
CA THR A 33 4.11 -10.77 -8.55
C THR A 33 3.32 -9.80 -9.44
N SER A 34 2.37 -9.06 -8.87
CA SER A 34 1.56 -8.08 -9.58
C SER A 34 2.37 -6.90 -10.12
N TYR A 35 3.37 -6.46 -9.40
CA TYR A 35 4.17 -5.27 -9.79
C TYR A 35 5.15 -5.54 -10.92
N PHE A 36 5.56 -6.80 -11.13
CA PHE A 36 6.39 -7.17 -12.28
C PHE A 36 5.66 -7.10 -13.62
N LYS A 37 4.33 -7.03 -13.60
CA LYS A 37 3.50 -6.88 -14.81
C LYS A 37 3.42 -5.42 -15.29
N LEU A 38 3.76 -4.43 -14.42
CA LEU A 38 3.62 -3.02 -14.72
C LEU A 38 4.51 -2.60 -15.89
N GLY A 39 3.94 -1.84 -16.81
CA GLY A 39 4.69 -1.13 -17.83
C GLY A 39 5.60 -0.05 -17.22
N THR A 40 6.41 0.59 -18.08
CA THR A 40 7.42 1.57 -17.66
C THR A 40 6.80 2.75 -16.88
N LEU A 41 7.32 3.03 -15.70
CA LEU A 41 6.86 4.14 -14.82
C LEU A 41 7.77 5.38 -14.88
N GLY A 42 8.82 5.38 -15.72
CA GLY A 42 9.68 6.54 -15.91
C GLY A 42 10.58 6.89 -14.73
N ARG A 43 10.76 5.97 -13.80
CA ARG A 43 11.63 6.13 -12.62
C ARG A 43 12.15 4.78 -12.13
N ARG A 44 13.09 4.79 -11.19
CA ARG A 44 13.46 3.55 -10.50
C ARG A 44 12.32 3.08 -9.62
N VAL A 45 12.00 1.80 -9.75
CA VAL A 45 10.95 1.14 -8.97
C VAL A 45 11.56 -0.02 -8.20
N TYR A 46 11.37 0.01 -6.91
CA TYR A 46 11.79 -1.04 -5.99
C TYR A 46 10.58 -1.71 -5.37
N GLY A 47 10.63 -3.02 -5.22
CA GLY A 47 9.59 -3.80 -4.54
C GLY A 47 10.07 -4.27 -3.16
N LEU A 48 9.24 -4.10 -2.15
CA LEU A 48 9.42 -4.66 -0.80
C LEU A 48 8.51 -5.86 -0.63
N TRP A 49 9.08 -7.04 -0.42
CA TRP A 49 8.37 -8.29 -0.17
C TRP A 49 8.49 -8.71 1.28
N ASP A 50 7.60 -9.59 1.76
CA ASP A 50 7.63 -10.05 3.15
C ASP A 50 8.76 -11.08 3.37
N PRO A 51 9.85 -10.73 4.06
CA PRO A 51 10.98 -11.64 4.29
C PRO A 51 10.62 -12.83 5.18
N LYS A 52 9.44 -12.85 5.75
CA LYS A 52 8.94 -13.96 6.57
C LYS A 52 7.91 -14.82 5.84
N PHE A 53 7.68 -14.59 4.55
CA PHE A 53 6.74 -15.38 3.76
C PHE A 53 7.06 -16.87 3.76
N ASP A 54 8.34 -17.25 3.67
CA ASP A 54 8.81 -18.65 3.68
C ASP A 54 9.14 -19.18 5.08
N ALA A 55 9.18 -18.33 6.10
CA ALA A 55 9.45 -18.73 7.46
C ALA A 55 8.16 -19.25 8.13
N ASP A 56 7.88 -20.54 7.98
CA ASP A 56 6.77 -21.26 8.61
C ASP A 56 5.38 -20.66 8.41
N GLY A 57 5.16 -19.99 7.28
CA GLY A 57 3.86 -19.53 6.81
C GLY A 57 3.22 -18.40 7.62
N ILE A 58 3.74 -18.03 8.78
CA ILE A 58 3.16 -16.99 9.62
C ILE A 58 4.33 -16.17 10.17
N GLY A 59 4.84 -15.28 9.36
CA GLY A 59 5.90 -14.39 9.80
C GLY A 59 5.54 -13.77 11.14
N GLY A 60 6.36 -13.96 12.17
CA GLY A 60 6.12 -13.49 13.54
C GLY A 60 5.97 -11.97 13.72
N TRP A 61 5.29 -11.29 12.77
CA TRP A 61 4.91 -9.88 12.89
C TRP A 61 3.83 -9.72 13.95
N GLN A 62 4.03 -8.79 14.87
CA GLN A 62 3.08 -8.51 15.93
C GLN A 62 2.16 -7.35 15.58
N SER A 63 2.62 -6.44 14.69
CA SER A 63 1.87 -5.26 14.29
C SER A 63 2.30 -4.76 12.91
N ILE A 64 1.46 -3.93 12.29
CA ILE A 64 1.81 -3.18 11.07
C ILE A 64 3.03 -2.28 11.32
N ARG A 65 3.18 -1.76 12.54
CA ARG A 65 4.34 -0.96 12.94
C ARG A 65 5.64 -1.75 12.86
N ASP A 66 5.65 -3.01 13.31
CA ASP A 66 6.85 -3.86 13.26
C ASP A 66 7.26 -4.16 11.82
N ILE A 67 6.29 -4.40 10.94
CA ILE A 67 6.55 -4.58 9.50
C ILE A 67 7.16 -3.29 8.92
N ALA A 68 6.54 -2.16 9.20
CA ALA A 68 7.00 -0.86 8.70
C ALA A 68 8.43 -0.54 9.19
N GLU A 69 8.74 -0.82 10.44
CA GLU A 69 10.09 -0.65 11.00
C GLU A 69 11.12 -1.53 10.29
N ALA A 70 10.76 -2.80 10.06
CA ALA A 70 11.62 -3.73 9.33
C ALA A 70 11.90 -3.27 7.88
N TYR A 71 10.92 -2.61 7.23
CA TYR A 71 11.06 -2.15 5.83
C TYR A 71 11.82 -0.82 5.70
N ILE A 72 11.87 0.01 6.73
CA ILE A 72 12.67 1.25 6.71
C ILE A 72 14.16 0.95 6.48
N ARG A 73 14.67 -0.13 7.07
CA ARG A 73 16.09 -0.51 6.91
C ARG A 73 16.46 -0.84 5.46
N PRO A 74 15.77 -1.72 4.73
CA PRO A 74 16.06 -1.97 3.32
C PRO A 74 15.84 -0.74 2.43
N ILE A 75 14.82 0.10 2.68
CA ILE A 75 14.66 1.37 1.96
C ILE A 75 15.92 2.24 2.14
N LYS A 76 16.42 2.38 3.36
CA LYS A 76 17.62 3.16 3.66
C LYS A 76 18.91 2.58 3.07
N ARG A 77 18.96 1.28 2.74
CA ARG A 77 20.10 0.70 1.99
C ARG A 77 20.15 1.17 0.54
N VAL A 78 19.00 1.46 -0.06
CA VAL A 78 18.92 2.01 -1.43
C VAL A 78 19.22 3.50 -1.41
N MET A 79 18.62 4.23 -0.48
CA MET A 79 18.72 5.69 -0.41
C MET A 79 18.68 6.17 1.05
N LEU A 80 19.75 6.85 1.47
CA LEU A 80 19.86 7.32 2.84
C LEU A 80 19.18 8.67 3.08
N ARG A 81 19.09 9.51 2.05
CA ARG A 81 18.61 10.90 2.11
C ARG A 81 17.93 11.28 0.81
N GLY A 82 16.98 12.20 0.87
CA GLY A 82 16.27 12.75 -0.27
C GLY A 82 14.81 12.35 -0.29
N GLU A 83 14.18 12.52 -1.43
CA GLU A 83 12.76 12.24 -1.61
C GLU A 83 12.53 10.85 -2.16
N ILE A 84 11.48 10.21 -1.67
CA ILE A 84 10.98 8.93 -2.16
C ILE A 84 9.47 9.00 -2.31
N VAL A 85 8.94 8.13 -3.16
CA VAL A 85 7.51 7.84 -3.24
C VAL A 85 7.27 6.46 -2.69
N LEU A 86 6.23 6.30 -1.87
CA LEU A 86 5.76 5.00 -1.40
C LEU A 86 4.45 4.65 -2.10
N GLY A 87 4.22 3.39 -2.30
CA GLY A 87 2.93 2.92 -2.79
C GLY A 87 2.72 1.45 -2.48
N GLY A 88 1.47 1.04 -2.60
CA GLY A 88 1.13 -0.37 -2.45
C GLY A 88 -0.31 -0.67 -2.75
N TRP A 89 -0.54 -1.89 -3.20
CA TRP A 89 -1.85 -2.44 -3.43
C TRP A 89 -2.41 -3.02 -2.14
N SER A 90 -3.71 -2.77 -1.88
CA SER A 90 -4.39 -3.38 -0.74
C SER A 90 -3.67 -3.07 0.59
N PHE A 91 -3.23 -4.10 1.30
CA PHE A 91 -2.45 -4.02 2.55
C PHE A 91 -1.15 -3.20 2.41
N GLY A 92 -0.53 -3.23 1.22
CA GLY A 92 0.67 -2.45 0.92
C GLY A 92 0.47 -0.93 1.02
N GLY A 93 -0.75 -0.44 0.75
CA GLY A 93 -1.10 0.96 0.97
C GLY A 93 -1.11 1.33 2.45
N VAL A 94 -1.66 0.47 3.30
CA VAL A 94 -1.66 0.66 4.77
C VAL A 94 -0.23 0.70 5.31
N LEU A 95 0.62 -0.23 4.86
CA LEU A 95 2.05 -0.26 5.21
C LEU A 95 2.76 1.02 4.73
N SER A 96 2.44 1.52 3.53
CA SER A 96 3.00 2.77 3.00
C SER A 96 2.70 3.97 3.90
N VAL A 97 1.48 4.08 4.42
CA VAL A 97 1.08 5.13 5.36
C VAL A 97 1.88 5.03 6.67
N GLN A 98 1.99 3.83 7.22
CA GLN A 98 2.74 3.61 8.46
C GLN A 98 4.24 3.93 8.30
N ILE A 99 4.86 3.48 7.21
CA ILE A 99 6.27 3.77 6.90
C ILE A 99 6.49 5.27 6.73
N ALA A 100 5.60 5.95 5.97
CA ALA A 100 5.68 7.38 5.76
C ALA A 100 5.64 8.15 7.08
N HIS A 101 4.74 7.80 7.98
CA HIS A 101 4.66 8.43 9.30
C HIS A 101 5.93 8.21 10.12
N MET A 102 6.48 6.99 10.16
CA MET A 102 7.69 6.68 10.91
C MET A 102 8.91 7.41 10.35
N LEU A 103 9.02 7.54 9.02
CA LEU A 103 10.07 8.34 8.37
C LEU A 103 9.89 9.82 8.70
N ALA A 104 8.67 10.32 8.65
CA ALA A 104 8.35 11.70 8.98
C ALA A 104 8.64 12.03 10.44
N THR A 105 8.34 11.15 11.39
CA THR A 105 8.63 11.36 12.83
C THR A 105 10.11 11.22 13.15
N SER A 106 10.87 10.37 12.44
CA SER A 106 12.31 10.20 12.65
C SER A 106 13.13 11.46 12.34
N GLY A 107 12.61 12.34 11.51
CA GLY A 107 13.17 13.66 11.24
C GLY A 107 14.46 13.71 10.44
N ARG A 108 14.98 12.58 9.94
CA ARG A 108 16.31 12.52 9.33
C ARG A 108 16.32 11.74 8.02
N GLY A 109 16.90 12.35 7.01
CA GLY A 109 17.32 11.69 5.77
C GLY A 109 16.23 11.59 4.70
N LEU A 110 15.30 10.65 4.80
CA LEU A 110 14.30 10.41 3.79
C LEU A 110 13.04 11.22 4.05
N ARG A 111 12.48 11.79 2.97
CA ARG A 111 11.18 12.43 2.94
C ARG A 111 10.27 11.69 1.95
N VAL A 112 9.13 11.25 2.42
CA VAL A 112 8.10 10.71 1.54
C VAL A 112 7.34 11.90 0.96
N SER A 113 7.47 12.10 -0.36
CA SER A 113 6.78 13.20 -1.05
C SER A 113 5.35 12.81 -1.42
N ARG A 114 5.11 11.52 -1.65
CA ARG A 114 3.80 11.01 -2.08
C ARG A 114 3.56 9.58 -1.64
N ILE A 115 2.28 9.26 -1.41
CA ILE A 115 1.79 7.88 -1.22
C ILE A 115 0.81 7.55 -2.34
N ILE A 116 0.97 6.39 -2.97
CA ILE A 116 0.03 5.85 -3.97
C ILE A 116 -0.69 4.65 -3.35
N LEU A 117 -1.96 4.83 -3.04
CA LEU A 117 -2.84 3.81 -2.51
C LEU A 117 -3.52 3.10 -3.69
N ILE A 118 -3.15 1.85 -3.98
CA ILE A 118 -3.75 1.09 -5.09
C ILE A 118 -4.83 0.20 -4.52
N ASP A 119 -6.07 0.58 -4.72
CA ASP A 119 -7.28 -0.06 -4.18
C ASP A 119 -7.13 -0.50 -2.71
N SER A 120 -6.46 0.34 -1.94
CA SER A 120 -6.22 0.12 -0.52
C SER A 120 -7.38 0.65 0.30
N VAL A 121 -8.05 -0.25 1.01
CA VAL A 121 -9.20 0.07 1.88
C VAL A 121 -8.70 0.52 3.24
N TYR A 122 -9.33 1.54 3.81
CA TYR A 122 -9.03 1.97 5.19
C TYR A 122 -9.55 0.93 6.20
N PRO A 123 -8.68 0.33 7.03
CA PRO A 123 -9.07 -0.81 7.86
C PRO A 123 -10.03 -0.46 9.00
N ARG A 124 -10.01 0.79 9.47
CA ARG A 124 -10.80 1.27 10.62
C ARG A 124 -12.14 1.88 10.23
N CYS A 125 -12.54 1.77 8.96
CA CYS A 125 -13.85 2.26 8.56
C CYS A 125 -14.94 1.61 9.43
N PRO A 126 -15.86 2.39 10.03
CA PRO A 126 -16.91 1.88 10.88
C PRO A 126 -17.72 0.80 10.14
N ARG A 127 -17.69 -0.41 10.67
CA ARG A 127 -18.51 -1.50 10.14
C ARG A 127 -19.84 -1.49 10.89
N PRO A 128 -20.98 -1.59 10.20
CA PRO A 128 -22.26 -1.83 10.86
C PRO A 128 -22.14 -3.03 11.82
N GLU A 129 -22.75 -2.93 13.01
CA GLU A 129 -22.60 -3.97 14.05
C GLU A 129 -23.01 -5.38 13.61
N ALA A 130 -23.95 -5.49 12.67
CA ALA A 130 -24.36 -6.76 12.06
C ALA A 130 -23.26 -7.45 11.22
N GLN A 131 -22.10 -6.80 10.99
CA GLN A 131 -21.00 -7.31 10.17
C GLN A 131 -19.74 -7.63 10.99
N LYS A 132 -19.85 -7.72 12.30
CA LYS A 132 -18.74 -8.09 13.23
C LYS A 132 -18.39 -9.57 13.20
N GLU A 133 -18.98 -10.37 12.33
CA GLU A 133 -18.49 -11.73 12.14
C GLU A 133 -17.03 -11.68 11.67
N PRO A 134 -16.16 -12.54 12.23
CA PRO A 134 -14.79 -12.64 11.77
C PRO A 134 -14.83 -12.83 10.27
N ALA A 135 -14.03 -12.05 9.56
CA ALA A 135 -13.96 -12.11 8.12
C ALA A 135 -13.68 -13.56 7.72
N LYS A 136 -14.74 -14.30 7.41
CA LYS A 136 -14.58 -15.58 6.73
C LYS A 136 -13.92 -15.20 5.42
N LEU A 137 -12.68 -15.66 5.25
CA LEU A 137 -11.92 -15.42 4.02
C LEU A 137 -12.54 -16.28 2.92
N HIS A 138 -13.73 -15.89 2.46
CA HIS A 138 -14.55 -16.70 1.58
C HIS A 138 -13.99 -16.80 0.15
N HIS A 139 -13.02 -15.95 -0.22
CA HIS A 139 -12.48 -15.96 -1.58
C HIS A 139 -11.00 -15.60 -1.57
N ALA A 140 -10.13 -16.61 -1.46
CA ALA A 140 -8.83 -16.47 -2.10
C ALA A 140 -9.07 -16.42 -3.61
N PRO A 141 -8.42 -15.49 -4.33
CA PRO A 141 -8.49 -15.51 -5.78
C PRO A 141 -8.14 -16.90 -6.29
N ALA A 142 -8.88 -17.38 -7.30
CA ALA A 142 -8.53 -18.62 -7.96
C ALA A 142 -7.08 -18.49 -8.46
N LEU A 143 -6.18 -19.30 -7.93
CA LEU A 143 -4.76 -19.32 -8.28
C LEU A 143 -4.50 -20.57 -9.13
N PRO A 144 -4.83 -20.52 -10.44
CA PRO A 144 -4.61 -21.67 -11.31
C PRO A 144 -3.10 -22.00 -11.37
N GLY A 145 -2.76 -23.28 -11.26
CA GLY A 145 -1.38 -23.74 -11.33
C GLY A 145 -0.56 -23.63 -10.04
N VAL A 146 -1.12 -23.09 -8.96
CA VAL A 146 -0.47 -23.03 -7.64
C VAL A 146 -0.74 -24.31 -6.88
N ASN A 147 0.33 -24.96 -6.36
CA ASN A 147 0.20 -26.15 -5.54
C ASN A 147 -0.47 -25.86 -4.18
N GLN A 148 -0.94 -26.92 -3.49
CA GLN A 148 -1.70 -26.77 -2.25
C GLN A 148 -0.87 -26.08 -1.15
N GLU A 149 0.39 -26.44 -0.99
CA GLU A 149 1.28 -25.84 0.03
C GLU A 149 1.40 -24.32 -0.14
N THR A 150 1.65 -23.87 -1.36
CA THR A 150 1.73 -22.42 -1.65
C THR A 150 0.39 -21.73 -1.44
N ARG A 151 -0.72 -22.40 -1.77
CA ARG A 151 -2.08 -21.89 -1.51
C ARG A 151 -2.33 -21.69 -0.03
N ASP A 152 -1.96 -22.67 0.81
CA ASP A 152 -2.12 -22.60 2.26
C ASP A 152 -1.27 -21.48 2.87
N LYS A 153 -0.04 -21.28 2.38
CA LYS A 153 0.82 -20.15 2.78
C LYS A 153 0.19 -18.81 2.43
N LEU A 154 -0.35 -18.67 1.21
CA LEU A 154 -1.03 -17.45 0.79
C LEU A 154 -2.28 -17.17 1.63
N MET A 155 -3.09 -18.19 1.90
CA MET A 155 -4.27 -18.04 2.76
C MET A 155 -3.90 -17.59 4.16
N THR A 156 -2.84 -18.17 4.72
CA THR A 156 -2.32 -17.79 6.03
C THR A 156 -1.83 -16.33 6.05
N ALA A 157 -1.11 -15.91 5.01
CA ALA A 157 -0.64 -14.53 4.87
C ALA A 157 -1.81 -13.54 4.78
N LEU A 158 -2.84 -13.85 3.98
CA LEU A 158 -4.06 -13.04 3.85
C LEU A 158 -4.81 -12.90 5.19
N MET A 159 -5.02 -14.01 5.90
CA MET A 159 -5.67 -13.99 7.22
C MET A 159 -4.91 -13.12 8.20
N ARG A 160 -3.58 -13.22 8.20
CA ARG A 160 -2.74 -12.43 9.08
C ARG A 160 -2.79 -10.94 8.74
N ALA A 161 -2.66 -10.59 7.47
CA ALA A 161 -2.77 -9.19 7.03
C ALA A 161 -4.11 -8.58 7.46
N THR A 162 -5.20 -9.36 7.38
CA THR A 162 -6.53 -8.95 7.87
C THR A 162 -6.51 -8.70 9.38
N CYS A 163 -5.99 -9.65 10.17
CA CYS A 163 -5.91 -9.49 11.62
C CYS A 163 -5.05 -8.28 12.04
N LEU A 164 -3.90 -8.09 11.38
CA LEU A 164 -3.02 -6.95 11.64
C LEU A 164 -3.69 -5.63 11.26
N SER A 165 -4.45 -5.62 10.15
CA SER A 165 -5.21 -4.45 9.71
C SER A 165 -6.32 -4.09 10.70
N ASP A 166 -7.05 -5.08 11.21
CA ASP A 166 -8.11 -4.88 12.21
C ASP A 166 -7.57 -4.35 13.55
N GLN A 167 -6.31 -4.66 13.86
CA GLN A 167 -5.63 -4.19 15.08
C GLN A 167 -4.81 -2.91 14.88
N TRP A 168 -4.68 -2.45 13.63
CA TRP A 168 -3.86 -1.29 13.33
C TRP A 168 -4.43 -0.02 13.97
N ASP A 169 -3.57 0.70 14.67
CA ASP A 169 -3.86 2.03 15.17
C ASP A 169 -3.27 3.06 14.20
N PRO A 170 -4.12 3.79 13.44
CA PRO A 170 -3.66 4.73 12.44
C PRO A 170 -2.81 5.83 13.07
N PRO A 171 -1.70 6.20 12.46
CA PRO A 171 -0.85 7.25 12.99
C PRO A 171 -1.53 8.62 12.90
N ALA A 172 -1.34 9.43 13.94
CA ALA A 172 -1.84 10.80 13.96
C ALA A 172 -0.97 11.71 13.06
N TRP A 173 -1.62 12.44 12.17
CA TRP A 173 -1.01 13.45 11.33
C TRP A 173 -1.47 14.85 11.74
N SER A 174 -0.68 15.88 11.40
CA SER A 174 -1.11 17.27 11.57
C SER A 174 -2.28 17.57 10.63
N SER A 175 -3.31 18.23 11.15
CA SER A 175 -4.46 18.67 10.37
C SER A 175 -4.15 19.86 9.44
N SER A 176 -3.06 20.57 9.68
CA SER A 176 -2.66 21.73 8.88
C SER A 176 -1.51 21.38 7.94
N ARG A 177 -1.75 21.45 6.63
CA ARG A 177 -0.71 21.40 5.59
C ARG A 177 0.04 22.73 5.44
N THR A 178 -0.50 23.82 5.99
CA THR A 178 0.10 25.16 5.99
C THR A 178 1.18 25.34 7.06
N GLY A 179 1.64 24.24 7.67
CA GLY A 179 2.78 24.25 8.57
C GLY A 179 4.00 24.82 7.85
N VAL A 180 4.32 26.07 8.18
CA VAL A 180 5.53 26.80 7.81
C VAL A 180 6.69 25.81 7.68
N LEU A 181 7.35 25.80 6.55
CA LEU A 181 8.68 25.22 6.31
C LEU A 181 9.69 25.86 7.28
N GLY A 182 9.54 25.62 8.54
CA GLY A 182 10.31 26.19 9.65
C GLY A 182 10.92 25.07 10.48
N THR A 183 12.14 24.93 10.36
CA THR A 183 13.28 24.27 10.98
C THR A 183 13.23 23.85 12.45
N ALA A 184 12.14 23.98 13.19
CA ALA A 184 12.05 23.51 14.57
C ALA A 184 10.83 22.60 14.72
N ARG A 185 11.06 21.27 14.73
CA ARG A 185 10.06 20.33 15.21
C ARG A 185 9.86 20.59 16.71
N LEU A 186 8.73 21.18 17.04
CA LEU A 186 8.26 21.21 18.42
C LEU A 186 7.97 19.76 18.82
N HIS A 187 8.61 19.29 19.87
CA HIS A 187 8.32 18.00 20.45
C HIS A 187 6.82 17.90 20.75
N GLY A 188 6.16 16.88 20.22
CA GLY A 188 4.73 16.62 20.45
C GLY A 188 3.78 17.05 19.33
N VAL A 189 4.23 17.73 18.27
CA VAL A 189 3.37 18.04 17.12
C VAL A 189 3.42 16.92 16.10
N PRO A 190 2.27 16.35 15.67
CA PRO A 190 2.24 15.35 14.62
C PRO A 190 2.85 15.86 13.31
N PRO A 191 3.52 15.01 12.52
CA PRO A 191 4.07 15.41 11.23
C PRO A 191 2.96 15.70 10.22
N THR A 192 3.26 16.55 9.24
CA THR A 192 2.37 16.77 8.09
C THR A 192 2.34 15.51 7.20
N PRO A 193 1.15 15.04 6.78
CA PRO A 193 1.06 13.91 5.90
C PRO A 193 1.65 14.22 4.52
N PRO A 194 2.27 13.23 3.83
CA PRO A 194 2.60 13.38 2.43
C PRO A 194 1.33 13.44 1.58
N HIS A 195 1.46 13.87 0.33
CA HIS A 195 0.35 13.85 -0.62
C HIS A 195 -0.08 12.40 -0.89
N ALA A 196 -1.36 12.10 -0.74
CA ALA A 196 -1.89 10.76 -1.01
C ALA A 196 -2.82 10.76 -2.23
N VAL A 197 -2.58 9.81 -3.14
CA VAL A 197 -3.44 9.54 -4.29
C VAL A 197 -4.00 8.14 -4.16
N LEU A 198 -5.32 8.01 -4.27
CA LEU A 198 -5.99 6.72 -4.27
C LEU A 198 -6.35 6.33 -5.72
N ILE A 199 -5.81 5.23 -6.20
CA ILE A 199 -6.27 4.57 -7.42
C ILE A 199 -7.28 3.53 -6.98
N ARG A 200 -8.55 3.75 -7.30
CA ARG A 200 -9.70 3.00 -6.81
C ARG A 200 -10.27 2.12 -7.92
N ALA A 201 -10.38 0.82 -7.69
CA ALA A 201 -11.08 -0.09 -8.59
C ALA A 201 -12.58 0.25 -8.65
N ARG A 202 -13.14 0.27 -9.86
CA ARG A 202 -14.54 0.62 -10.07
C ARG A 202 -15.48 -0.55 -9.78
N ASP A 203 -15.06 -1.75 -10.18
CA ASP A 203 -15.94 -2.91 -10.20
C ASP A 203 -15.88 -3.65 -8.86
N MET A 204 -16.99 -4.26 -8.47
CA MET A 204 -17.04 -5.14 -7.31
C MET A 204 -16.41 -6.49 -7.61
N VAL A 205 -15.90 -7.15 -6.60
CA VAL A 205 -15.41 -8.53 -6.71
C VAL A 205 -16.61 -9.46 -6.90
N PRO A 206 -16.65 -10.26 -7.99
CA PRO A 206 -17.71 -11.24 -8.19
C PRO A 206 -17.73 -12.29 -7.08
N MET A 207 -18.89 -12.52 -6.49
CA MET A 207 -19.12 -13.53 -5.47
C MET A 207 -19.88 -14.71 -6.06
N ALA A 208 -19.70 -15.90 -5.48
CA ALA A 208 -20.46 -17.08 -5.90
C ALA A 208 -21.96 -16.94 -5.61
N ASP A 209 -22.28 -16.32 -4.49
CA ASP A 209 -23.65 -15.90 -4.15
C ASP A 209 -23.80 -14.42 -4.49
N PRO A 210 -24.74 -14.05 -5.39
CA PRO A 210 -24.97 -12.64 -5.76
C PRO A 210 -25.44 -11.74 -4.61
N GLU A 211 -25.99 -12.32 -3.54
CA GLU A 211 -26.41 -11.56 -2.36
C GLU A 211 -25.24 -11.28 -1.39
N GLU A 212 -24.15 -12.01 -1.52
CA GLU A 212 -22.95 -11.78 -0.73
C GLU A 212 -22.09 -10.66 -1.34
N LYS A 213 -21.40 -9.92 -0.48
CA LYS A 213 -20.41 -8.92 -0.88
C LYS A 213 -19.03 -9.31 -0.38
N CYS A 214 -18.04 -9.15 -1.24
CA CYS A 214 -16.65 -9.27 -0.80
C CYS A 214 -16.38 -8.30 0.36
N PRO A 215 -15.72 -8.75 1.44
CA PRO A 215 -15.38 -7.87 2.56
C PRO A 215 -14.63 -6.59 2.15
N LEU A 216 -13.82 -6.64 1.10
CA LEU A 216 -13.10 -5.48 0.56
C LEU A 216 -14.00 -4.47 -0.15
N ASP A 217 -15.19 -4.90 -0.59
CA ASP A 217 -16.16 -4.03 -1.27
C ASP A 217 -17.17 -3.36 -0.32
N ARG A 218 -17.07 -3.65 0.99
CA ARG A 218 -17.98 -3.06 1.98
C ARG A 218 -17.89 -1.53 2.05
N THR A 219 -16.73 -0.98 1.70
CA THR A 219 -16.50 0.46 1.62
C THR A 219 -16.48 0.99 0.19
N ARG A 220 -16.82 0.15 -0.82
CA ARG A 220 -16.78 0.54 -2.24
C ARG A 220 -17.72 1.70 -2.57
N PHE A 221 -18.77 1.91 -1.80
CA PHE A 221 -19.67 3.06 -1.93
C PHE A 221 -19.09 4.38 -1.41
N LEU A 222 -18.01 4.33 -0.59
CA LEU A 222 -17.30 5.50 -0.10
C LEU A 222 -16.30 5.98 -1.15
N PRO A 223 -16.26 7.27 -1.47
CA PRO A 223 -15.37 7.79 -2.52
C PRO A 223 -13.90 7.48 -2.30
N GLN A 224 -13.45 7.49 -1.06
CA GLN A 224 -12.05 7.27 -0.68
C GLN A 224 -11.83 5.93 0.03
N LEU A 225 -12.72 4.94 -0.17
CA LEU A 225 -12.64 3.62 0.46
C LEU A 225 -12.47 3.67 1.99
N GLY A 226 -12.99 4.71 2.64
CA GLY A 226 -12.96 4.93 4.08
C GLY A 226 -11.77 5.75 4.59
N TRP A 227 -10.82 6.15 3.74
CA TRP A 227 -9.68 6.97 4.17
C TRP A 227 -10.08 8.37 4.66
N GLU A 228 -11.26 8.86 4.30
CA GLU A 228 -11.88 10.07 4.86
C GLU A 228 -12.03 9.99 6.38
N ASP A 229 -12.23 8.78 6.94
CA ASP A 229 -12.36 8.58 8.39
C ASP A 229 -11.02 8.66 9.15
N MET A 230 -9.90 8.46 8.44
CA MET A 230 -8.60 8.64 9.08
C MET A 230 -8.28 10.11 9.32
N GLN A 231 -8.46 10.93 8.30
CA GLN A 231 -8.27 12.38 8.35
C GLN A 231 -8.89 13.02 7.11
N GLU A 232 -9.69 14.05 7.29
CA GLU A 232 -10.21 14.85 6.19
C GLU A 232 -9.05 15.42 5.33
N GLY A 233 -9.18 15.26 4.00
CA GLY A 233 -8.17 15.74 3.06
C GLY A 233 -6.87 14.93 3.03
N PHE A 234 -6.79 13.77 3.67
CA PHE A 234 -5.62 12.90 3.56
C PHE A 234 -5.41 12.41 2.13
N VAL A 235 -6.46 11.88 1.51
CA VAL A 235 -6.47 11.55 0.08
C VAL A 235 -6.84 12.81 -0.70
N GLU A 236 -5.92 13.33 -1.47
CA GLU A 236 -6.11 14.55 -2.25
C GLU A 236 -6.74 14.30 -3.60
N GLN A 237 -6.47 13.14 -4.16
CA GLN A 237 -7.02 12.75 -5.45
C GLN A 237 -7.42 11.28 -5.46
N VAL A 238 -8.57 11.03 -6.07
CA VAL A 238 -9.05 9.69 -6.40
C VAL A 238 -9.03 9.53 -7.92
N ILE A 239 -8.42 8.45 -8.39
CA ILE A 239 -8.41 8.05 -9.80
C ILE A 239 -9.15 6.71 -9.89
N GLU A 240 -10.25 6.67 -10.62
CA GLU A 240 -10.95 5.41 -10.85
C GLU A 240 -10.24 4.60 -11.93
N THR A 241 -10.08 3.29 -11.67
CA THR A 241 -9.50 2.33 -12.61
C THR A 241 -10.51 1.23 -12.94
N THR A 242 -10.33 0.59 -14.08
CA THR A 242 -11.12 -0.57 -14.49
C THR A 242 -10.75 -1.81 -13.69
N GLY A 243 -11.66 -2.78 -13.63
CA GLY A 243 -11.51 -4.01 -12.87
C GLY A 243 -11.95 -3.88 -11.42
N ASN A 244 -11.82 -4.99 -10.69
CA ASN A 244 -12.10 -5.09 -9.26
C ASN A 244 -10.79 -5.23 -8.45
N HIS A 245 -10.92 -5.35 -7.14
CA HIS A 245 -9.76 -5.45 -6.24
C HIS A 245 -8.71 -6.47 -6.69
N TYR A 246 -9.10 -7.64 -7.16
CA TYR A 246 -8.18 -8.72 -7.53
C TYR A 246 -7.74 -8.66 -8.99
N SER A 247 -8.49 -7.98 -9.86
CA SER A 247 -8.22 -7.97 -11.30
C SER A 247 -7.47 -6.73 -11.81
N VAL A 248 -7.24 -5.70 -10.99
CA VAL A 248 -6.58 -4.44 -11.43
C VAL A 248 -5.20 -4.64 -12.07
N PHE A 249 -4.53 -5.77 -11.79
CA PHE A 249 -3.23 -6.13 -12.39
C PHE A 249 -3.34 -7.26 -13.42
N ASP A 250 -4.55 -7.63 -13.85
CA ASP A 250 -4.74 -8.61 -14.90
C ASP A 250 -4.43 -8.00 -16.28
N GLN A 251 -4.24 -8.87 -17.27
CA GLN A 251 -3.81 -8.48 -18.63
C GLN A 251 -4.71 -7.40 -19.24
N ASP A 252 -6.02 -7.45 -18.98
CA ASP A 252 -7.00 -6.50 -19.55
C ASP A 252 -6.95 -5.12 -18.87
N HIS A 253 -6.32 -5.00 -17.71
CA HIS A 253 -6.29 -3.77 -16.91
C HIS A 253 -4.89 -3.22 -16.69
N ILE A 254 -3.84 -3.98 -17.01
CA ILE A 254 -2.45 -3.65 -16.67
C ILE A 254 -1.97 -2.33 -17.28
N ASP A 255 -2.37 -2.03 -18.50
CA ASP A 255 -2.00 -0.78 -19.16
C ASP A 255 -2.68 0.42 -18.50
N THR A 256 -3.95 0.25 -18.11
CA THR A 256 -4.74 1.27 -17.44
C THR A 256 -4.16 1.59 -16.05
N ILE A 257 -3.89 0.56 -15.24
CA ILE A 257 -3.30 0.77 -13.91
C ILE A 257 -1.90 1.36 -14.00
N THR A 258 -1.09 0.93 -14.99
CA THR A 258 0.23 1.51 -15.25
C THR A 258 0.13 3.00 -15.56
N ALA A 259 -0.82 3.39 -16.44
CA ALA A 259 -1.04 4.79 -16.81
C ALA A 259 -1.50 5.62 -15.59
N HIS A 260 -2.38 5.07 -14.75
CA HIS A 260 -2.85 5.75 -13.54
C HIS A 260 -1.75 5.92 -12.49
N ILE A 261 -0.90 4.91 -12.28
CA ILE A 261 0.28 5.05 -11.42
C ILE A 261 1.21 6.14 -11.96
N ARG A 262 1.50 6.13 -13.28
CA ARG A 262 2.33 7.17 -13.91
C ARG A 262 1.74 8.55 -13.71
N LYS A 263 0.45 8.73 -13.99
CA LYS A 263 -0.27 10.00 -13.74
C LYS A 263 -0.14 10.43 -12.30
N SER A 264 -0.31 9.52 -11.34
CA SER A 264 -0.17 9.82 -9.90
C SER A 264 1.24 10.26 -9.52
N LEU A 265 2.27 9.81 -10.25
CA LEU A 265 3.66 10.16 -10.00
C LEU A 265 4.02 11.56 -10.54
N ASP A 266 3.32 12.04 -11.59
CA ASP A 266 3.61 13.29 -12.29
C ASP A 266 2.70 14.45 -11.86
N LEU A 267 1.73 14.21 -10.97
CA LEU A 267 0.86 15.25 -10.43
C LEU A 267 1.68 16.29 -9.65
N ASN A 268 1.63 17.54 -10.11
CA ASN A 268 2.02 18.68 -9.31
C ASN A 268 0.87 18.98 -8.34
N LEU A 269 0.99 18.49 -7.13
CA LEU A 269 0.10 18.83 -6.03
C LEU A 269 0.79 19.99 -5.30
N ASP A 270 0.44 21.21 -5.71
CA ASP A 270 0.89 22.49 -5.10
C ASP A 270 0.21 22.72 -3.74
#